data_1039676b467b45a16c949d83a6762a06
#
_entry.id   1039676b467b45a16c949d83a6762a06
#
_cell.length_a   1.000
_cell.length_b   1.000
_cell.length_c   1.000
_cell.angle_alpha   90.00
_cell.angle_beta   90.00
_cell.angle_gamma   90.00
#
_symmetry.space_group_name_H-M   'P 1'
#
loop_
_entity.id
_entity.type
_entity.pdbx_description
1 polymer ?
#
loop_
_entity_poly.entity_id
_entity_poly.type
_entity_poly.pdbx_seq_one_letter_code
_entity_poly.pdbx_strand_id
1 'polypeptide(L)'
;MIIKNITKKPNSATTAILSFKKGNVVPIKINKSIEIVVVPNLGDLNAHQDNVGIILEEEKILKILSKRYKNVSITKINSEEDLEKMAIRKPDLVFSGVKYFYFNNRNIWLNDYLEMYDIPYIASSRAALDNESDKNRAKKIMQRAKIKTADFFITAPGEYKTELSIPIKFPLFIKPIKGGDSRGIDANSIVYDFLSFKEKVLDIKLKHNSLSLVETYLSGKEYSVGIFEDSTNGSLRAMPVEIIVKKNVNGHRILDFDIKKDDQEIVIA
;
A
#
# COMPACT_ATOMS: atom_id res chain seq x y z
N MET A 1 1.86 -15.36 50.45
CA MET A 1 0.66 -15.93 49.78
C MET A 1 1.11 -16.58 48.51
N ILE A 2 1.03 -17.91 48.47
CA ILE A 2 1.68 -18.82 47.50
C ILE A 2 0.83 -18.91 46.26
N ILE A 3 1.35 -18.58 45.11
CA ILE A 3 0.69 -18.85 43.81
C ILE A 3 1.22 -20.18 43.31
N LYS A 4 0.32 -21.17 43.28
CA LYS A 4 0.58 -22.53 42.74
C LYS A 4 0.63 -22.49 41.22
N ASN A 5 1.76 -22.95 40.67
CA ASN A 5 1.89 -23.32 39.26
C ASN A 5 0.98 -24.46 38.91
N ILE A 6 0.08 -24.29 37.94
CA ILE A 6 -0.61 -25.36 37.26
C ILE A 6 0.01 -25.53 35.88
N THR A 7 0.92 -26.46 35.78
CA THR A 7 1.42 -26.99 34.51
C THR A 7 0.39 -27.93 33.90
N LYS A 8 -0.35 -27.52 32.86
CA LYS A 8 -1.00 -28.44 31.95
C LYS A 8 -0.04 -28.73 30.79
N LYS A 9 0.34 -30.03 30.68
CA LYS A 9 1.04 -30.55 29.51
C LYS A 9 0.15 -30.42 28.28
N PRO A 10 0.66 -29.96 27.13
CA PRO A 10 -0.05 -30.06 25.87
C PRO A 10 0.02 -31.52 25.37
N ASN A 11 -1.13 -32.02 24.93
CA ASN A 11 -1.25 -33.32 24.29
C ASN A 11 -0.39 -33.38 23.02
N SER A 12 0.22 -34.52 22.84
CA SER A 12 1.11 -34.93 21.77
C SER A 12 0.54 -34.67 20.37
N ALA A 13 0.98 -33.62 19.72
CA ALA A 13 1.06 -33.59 18.26
C ALA A 13 2.38 -34.29 17.90
N THR A 14 2.31 -35.42 17.23
CA THR A 14 3.42 -36.26 16.80
C THR A 14 4.39 -35.48 15.96
N THR A 15 5.46 -34.96 16.57
CA THR A 15 6.59 -34.43 15.86
C THR A 15 7.42 -35.60 15.36
N ALA A 16 7.20 -36.00 14.12
CA ALA A 16 8.10 -36.93 13.44
C ALA A 16 9.45 -36.26 13.25
N ILE A 17 10.39 -36.56 14.14
CA ILE A 17 11.79 -36.23 13.95
C ILE A 17 12.33 -37.20 12.92
N LEU A 18 12.29 -36.82 11.65
CA LEU A 18 13.01 -37.52 10.59
C LEU A 18 14.47 -37.07 10.62
N SER A 19 15.37 -37.99 10.96
CA SER A 19 16.82 -37.84 10.78
C SER A 19 17.11 -37.80 9.27
N PHE A 20 17.46 -36.63 8.75
CA PHE A 20 17.76 -36.46 7.33
C PHE A 20 19.20 -36.82 7.02
N LYS A 21 19.43 -37.91 6.27
CA LYS A 21 20.57 -37.98 5.34
C LYS A 21 20.41 -36.88 4.30
N LYS A 22 21.50 -36.14 3.98
CA LYS A 22 21.52 -35.10 2.95
C LYS A 22 21.08 -35.66 1.57
N GLY A 23 19.80 -35.73 1.33
CA GLY A 23 19.21 -35.89 0.02
C GLY A 23 18.41 -34.61 -0.25
N ASN A 24 18.47 -34.07 -1.45
CA ASN A 24 17.67 -32.93 -1.87
C ASN A 24 16.19 -33.28 -1.75
N VAL A 25 15.58 -32.94 -0.62
CA VAL A 25 14.12 -33.10 -0.45
C VAL A 25 13.48 -31.97 -1.25
N VAL A 26 12.92 -32.29 -2.41
CA VAL A 26 12.09 -31.34 -3.16
C VAL A 26 10.82 -31.14 -2.32
N PRO A 27 10.54 -29.92 -1.85
CA PRO A 27 9.35 -29.68 -1.04
C PRO A 27 8.10 -30.00 -1.84
N ILE A 28 7.19 -30.77 -1.24
CA ILE A 28 5.88 -31.10 -1.84
C ILE A 28 5.12 -29.77 -2.02
N LYS A 29 4.80 -29.43 -3.26
CA LYS A 29 4.04 -28.21 -3.57
C LYS A 29 2.55 -28.41 -3.27
N ILE A 30 1.93 -27.37 -2.72
CA ILE A 30 0.50 -27.31 -2.45
C ILE A 30 -0.23 -27.30 -3.80
N ASN A 31 -1.20 -28.21 -3.97
CA ASN A 31 -2.01 -28.31 -5.19
C ASN A 31 -3.16 -27.28 -5.14
N LYS A 32 -2.81 -26.01 -5.32
CA LYS A 32 -3.75 -24.89 -5.45
C LYS A 32 -3.41 -24.06 -6.66
N SER A 33 -4.43 -23.45 -7.28
CA SER A 33 -4.30 -22.54 -8.40
C SER A 33 -4.24 -21.09 -7.90
N ILE A 34 -3.16 -20.39 -8.22
CA ILE A 34 -2.95 -19.00 -7.86
C ILE A 34 -2.83 -18.19 -9.15
N GLU A 35 -3.67 -17.18 -9.32
CA GLU A 35 -3.56 -16.24 -10.42
C GLU A 35 -3.01 -14.89 -9.94
N ILE A 36 -1.92 -14.43 -10.59
CA ILE A 36 -1.33 -13.11 -10.35
C ILE A 36 -1.96 -12.16 -11.38
N VAL A 37 -2.91 -11.33 -10.94
CA VAL A 37 -3.57 -10.35 -11.80
C VAL A 37 -2.79 -9.06 -11.80
N VAL A 38 -2.32 -8.67 -12.98
CA VAL A 38 -1.44 -7.52 -13.17
C VAL A 38 -2.16 -6.35 -13.83
N VAL A 39 -1.68 -5.14 -13.54
CA VAL A 39 -2.16 -3.93 -14.21
C VAL A 39 -1.95 -4.09 -15.72
N PRO A 40 -2.96 -3.79 -16.57
CA PRO A 40 -2.82 -3.83 -18.01
C PRO A 40 -1.67 -2.94 -18.49
N ASN A 41 -0.98 -3.33 -19.56
CA ASN A 41 0.06 -2.50 -20.16
C ASN A 41 -0.51 -1.15 -20.59
N LEU A 42 0.00 -0.09 -19.96
CA LEU A 42 -0.53 1.26 -20.04
C LEU A 42 -0.08 2.06 -21.28
N GLY A 43 0.51 1.40 -22.31
CA GLY A 43 1.02 2.06 -23.51
C GLY A 43 0.00 2.91 -24.29
N ASP A 44 -1.30 2.63 -24.14
CA ASP A 44 -2.37 3.26 -24.91
C ASP A 44 -3.46 3.96 -24.08
N LEU A 45 -3.31 4.05 -22.78
CA LEU A 45 -4.38 4.55 -21.92
C LEU A 45 -4.09 5.97 -21.39
N ASN A 46 -4.99 6.91 -21.65
CA ASN A 46 -4.95 8.32 -21.23
C ASN A 46 -4.94 8.54 -19.71
N ALA A 47 -4.65 9.74 -19.27
CA ALA A 47 -4.42 10.28 -17.92
C ALA A 47 -5.28 9.81 -16.70
N HIS A 48 -6.21 8.88 -16.88
CA HIS A 48 -7.00 8.26 -15.80
C HIS A 48 -6.31 7.06 -15.12
N GLN A 49 -5.13 6.70 -15.55
CA GLN A 49 -4.46 5.42 -15.27
C GLN A 49 -3.70 5.36 -13.95
N ASP A 50 -3.39 6.49 -13.40
CA ASP A 50 -2.56 6.60 -12.20
C ASP A 50 -3.15 5.94 -10.93
N ASN A 51 -4.40 5.50 -11.00
CA ASN A 51 -5.13 4.93 -9.86
C ASN A 51 -5.63 3.49 -10.06
N VAL A 52 -5.38 2.86 -11.20
CA VAL A 52 -5.89 1.50 -11.46
C VAL A 52 -5.23 0.42 -10.62
N GLY A 53 -4.08 0.71 -10.03
CA GLY A 53 -3.36 -0.23 -9.18
C GLY A 53 -1.88 0.07 -9.07
N ILE A 54 -1.12 -0.91 -8.59
CA ILE A 54 0.34 -0.87 -8.49
C ILE A 54 0.97 -1.82 -9.51
N ILE A 55 2.11 -1.43 -10.06
CA ILE A 55 2.91 -2.31 -10.91
C ILE A 55 3.58 -3.34 -10.00
N LEU A 56 3.35 -4.62 -10.30
CA LEU A 56 3.96 -5.73 -9.57
C LEU A 56 5.21 -6.22 -10.32
N GLU A 57 6.21 -6.65 -9.57
CA GLU A 57 7.32 -7.46 -10.10
C GLU A 57 6.81 -8.90 -10.37
N GLU A 58 5.98 -9.07 -11.41
CA GLU A 58 5.20 -10.27 -11.67
C GLU A 58 6.05 -11.54 -11.73
N GLU A 59 7.20 -11.50 -12.40
CA GLU A 59 8.11 -12.63 -12.51
C GLU A 59 8.74 -13.03 -11.16
N LYS A 60 9.06 -12.04 -10.32
CA LYS A 60 9.60 -12.29 -8.98
C LYS A 60 8.54 -12.93 -8.09
N ILE A 61 7.30 -12.44 -8.14
CA ILE A 61 6.18 -13.00 -7.40
C ILE A 61 5.86 -14.41 -7.89
N LEU A 62 5.80 -14.62 -9.20
CA LEU A 62 5.60 -15.93 -9.83
C LEU A 62 6.65 -16.93 -9.32
N LYS A 63 7.94 -16.54 -9.34
CA LYS A 63 9.04 -17.38 -8.87
C LYS A 63 8.93 -17.73 -7.38
N ILE A 64 8.49 -16.78 -6.54
CA ILE A 64 8.31 -17.00 -5.10
C ILE A 64 7.15 -17.96 -4.85
N LEU A 65 5.98 -17.69 -5.43
CA LEU A 65 4.77 -18.50 -5.23
C LEU A 65 4.92 -19.91 -5.81
N SER A 66 5.58 -20.05 -6.96
CA SER A 66 5.85 -21.34 -7.61
C SER A 66 6.76 -22.27 -6.80
N LYS A 67 7.49 -21.77 -5.79
CA LYS A 67 8.21 -22.64 -4.86
C LYS A 67 7.26 -23.43 -3.95
N ARG A 68 6.09 -22.88 -3.66
CA ARG A 68 5.13 -23.43 -2.69
C ARG A 68 3.87 -24.00 -3.33
N TYR A 69 3.39 -23.38 -4.40
CA TYR A 69 2.16 -23.78 -5.09
C TYR A 69 2.45 -24.42 -6.43
N LYS A 70 1.60 -25.39 -6.82
CA LYS A 70 1.80 -26.17 -8.04
C LYS A 70 1.40 -25.40 -9.31
N ASN A 71 0.29 -24.69 -9.24
CA ASN A 71 -0.30 -23.99 -10.38
C ASN A 71 -0.31 -22.50 -10.07
N VAL A 72 0.67 -21.76 -10.60
CA VAL A 72 0.74 -20.30 -10.48
C VAL A 72 0.86 -19.72 -11.87
N SER A 73 0.04 -18.74 -12.20
CA SER A 73 0.02 -18.08 -13.52
C SER A 73 -0.09 -16.56 -13.37
N ILE A 74 0.43 -15.86 -14.39
CA ILE A 74 0.22 -14.41 -14.56
C ILE A 74 -1.01 -14.26 -15.46
N THR A 75 -2.00 -13.50 -14.99
CA THR A 75 -3.26 -13.27 -15.70
C THR A 75 -3.36 -11.80 -16.10
N LYS A 76 -3.41 -11.55 -17.40
CA LYS A 76 -3.64 -10.22 -18.00
C LYS A 76 -5.12 -10.11 -18.33
N ILE A 77 -5.74 -9.04 -17.86
CA ILE A 77 -7.15 -8.73 -18.08
C ILE A 77 -7.22 -7.49 -18.97
N ASN A 78 -7.64 -7.66 -20.23
CA ASN A 78 -7.77 -6.59 -21.21
C ASN A 78 -9.21 -6.28 -21.57
N SER A 79 -10.16 -7.11 -21.10
CA SER A 79 -11.60 -6.98 -21.40
C SER A 79 -12.46 -7.55 -20.26
N GLU A 80 -13.76 -7.27 -20.29
CA GLU A 80 -14.72 -7.92 -19.38
C GLU A 80 -14.77 -9.43 -19.61
N GLU A 81 -14.62 -9.89 -20.86
CA GLU A 81 -14.56 -11.32 -21.19
C GLU A 81 -13.38 -12.02 -20.51
N ASP A 82 -12.24 -11.35 -20.36
CA ASP A 82 -11.07 -11.91 -19.64
C ASP A 82 -11.36 -12.06 -18.14
N LEU A 83 -12.11 -11.11 -17.54
CA LEU A 83 -12.60 -11.22 -16.17
C LEU A 83 -13.55 -12.41 -16.01
N GLU A 84 -14.49 -12.60 -16.94
CA GLU A 84 -15.42 -13.72 -16.94
C GLU A 84 -14.67 -15.06 -17.07
N LYS A 85 -13.70 -15.16 -17.98
CA LYS A 85 -12.83 -16.34 -18.11
C LYS A 85 -12.08 -16.66 -16.83
N MET A 86 -11.58 -15.64 -16.13
CA MET A 86 -10.93 -15.83 -14.84
C MET A 86 -11.93 -16.35 -13.80
N ALA A 87 -13.13 -15.76 -13.71
CA ALA A 87 -14.18 -16.21 -12.78
C ALA A 87 -14.60 -17.67 -13.06
N ILE A 88 -14.73 -18.06 -14.34
CA ILE A 88 -15.06 -19.43 -14.74
C ILE A 88 -13.97 -20.42 -14.30
N ARG A 89 -12.68 -20.05 -14.40
CA ARG A 89 -11.57 -20.88 -13.90
C ARG A 89 -11.59 -21.09 -12.39
N LYS A 90 -12.22 -20.16 -11.68
CA LYS A 90 -12.38 -20.18 -10.22
C LYS A 90 -11.06 -20.50 -9.49
N PRO A 91 -10.03 -19.65 -9.59
CA PRO A 91 -8.76 -19.91 -8.92
C PRO A 91 -8.93 -20.01 -7.41
N ASP A 92 -8.08 -20.79 -6.74
CA ASP A 92 -8.10 -20.92 -5.27
C ASP A 92 -7.69 -19.61 -4.57
N LEU A 93 -6.94 -18.74 -5.28
CA LEU A 93 -6.51 -17.44 -4.76
C LEU A 93 -6.11 -16.52 -5.91
N VAL A 94 -6.53 -15.26 -5.84
CA VAL A 94 -6.02 -14.17 -6.67
C VAL A 94 -5.05 -13.31 -5.86
N PHE A 95 -3.85 -13.11 -6.39
CA PHE A 95 -2.89 -12.12 -5.93
C PHE A 95 -2.91 -10.95 -6.89
N SER A 96 -3.26 -9.74 -6.44
CA SER A 96 -3.46 -8.63 -7.37
C SER A 96 -2.81 -7.33 -6.93
N GLY A 97 -2.25 -6.60 -7.93
CA GLY A 97 -1.92 -5.20 -7.84
C GLY A 97 -3.00 -4.27 -8.40
N VAL A 98 -4.08 -4.81 -8.96
CA VAL A 98 -5.13 -4.03 -9.63
C VAL A 98 -6.22 -3.63 -8.64
N LYS A 99 -6.64 -2.37 -8.66
CA LYS A 99 -7.80 -1.85 -7.92
C LYS A 99 -9.08 -2.03 -8.73
N TYR A 100 -9.08 -1.53 -9.96
CA TYR A 100 -10.23 -1.62 -10.87
C TYR A 100 -9.76 -1.65 -12.33
N PHE A 101 -10.62 -2.15 -13.18
CA PHE A 101 -10.53 -2.05 -14.64
C PHE A 101 -11.53 -1.02 -15.15
N TYR A 102 -11.21 -0.34 -16.24
CA TYR A 102 -12.11 0.59 -16.88
C TYR A 102 -12.57 0.01 -18.23
N PHE A 103 -13.78 -0.53 -18.26
CA PHE A 103 -14.40 -1.08 -19.46
C PHE A 103 -15.79 -0.47 -19.66
N ASN A 104 -16.17 -0.25 -20.89
CA ASN A 104 -17.52 0.22 -21.26
C ASN A 104 -17.97 1.45 -20.46
N ASN A 105 -17.08 2.45 -20.30
CA ASN A 105 -17.30 3.69 -19.54
C ASN A 105 -17.66 3.49 -18.05
N ARG A 106 -17.26 2.37 -17.45
CA ARG A 106 -17.45 2.09 -16.03
C ARG A 106 -16.20 1.48 -15.37
N ASN A 107 -16.04 1.76 -14.10
CA ASN A 107 -15.03 1.10 -13.28
C ASN A 107 -15.60 -0.23 -12.75
N ILE A 108 -14.89 -1.32 -13.03
CA ILE A 108 -15.15 -2.63 -12.44
C ILE A 108 -14.09 -2.86 -11.36
N TRP A 109 -14.48 -2.74 -10.11
CA TRP A 109 -13.59 -2.98 -8.98
C TRP A 109 -13.31 -4.47 -8.87
N LEU A 110 -12.02 -4.83 -8.93
CA LEU A 110 -11.61 -6.23 -8.94
C LEU A 110 -12.05 -6.96 -7.67
N ASN A 111 -11.93 -6.31 -6.51
CA ASN A 111 -12.31 -6.91 -5.23
C ASN A 111 -13.81 -7.22 -5.18
N ASP A 112 -14.67 -6.24 -5.57
CA ASP A 112 -16.12 -6.45 -5.63
C ASP A 112 -16.46 -7.59 -6.60
N TYR A 113 -15.74 -7.67 -7.72
CA TYR A 113 -15.93 -8.73 -8.72
C TYR A 113 -15.54 -10.10 -8.18
N LEU A 114 -14.40 -10.21 -7.51
CA LEU A 114 -13.95 -11.46 -6.89
C LEU A 114 -14.89 -11.94 -5.77
N GLU A 115 -15.39 -11.01 -4.94
CA GLU A 115 -16.37 -11.31 -3.89
C GLU A 115 -17.69 -11.83 -4.47
N MET A 116 -18.16 -11.27 -5.60
CA MET A 116 -19.39 -11.72 -6.28
C MET A 116 -19.29 -13.18 -6.77
N TYR A 117 -18.08 -13.67 -7.07
CA TYR A 117 -17.82 -15.04 -7.52
C TYR A 117 -17.23 -15.95 -6.43
N ASP A 118 -17.20 -15.52 -5.17
CA ASP A 118 -16.60 -16.25 -4.05
C ASP A 118 -15.15 -16.69 -4.33
N ILE A 119 -14.36 -15.82 -4.97
CA ILE A 119 -12.95 -16.07 -5.26
C ILE A 119 -12.09 -15.41 -4.18
N PRO A 120 -11.31 -16.16 -3.37
CA PRO A 120 -10.40 -15.59 -2.39
C PRO A 120 -9.32 -14.75 -3.04
N TYR A 121 -8.94 -13.63 -2.40
CA TYR A 121 -7.91 -12.74 -2.92
C TYR A 121 -7.02 -12.14 -1.82
N ILE A 122 -5.82 -11.73 -2.21
CA ILE A 122 -4.92 -10.94 -1.38
C ILE A 122 -4.90 -9.51 -1.92
N ALA A 123 -5.64 -8.64 -1.27
CA ALA A 123 -5.66 -7.20 -1.48
C ALA A 123 -6.45 -6.54 -0.34
N SER A 124 -6.39 -5.22 -0.22
CA SER A 124 -7.24 -4.47 0.70
C SER A 124 -8.68 -4.39 0.17
N SER A 125 -9.66 -4.26 1.07
CA SER A 125 -11.05 -4.05 0.66
C SER A 125 -11.21 -2.74 -0.13
N ARG A 126 -12.26 -2.63 -0.95
CA ARG A 126 -12.59 -1.40 -1.68
C ARG A 126 -12.65 -0.18 -0.75
N ALA A 127 -13.30 -0.31 0.41
CA ALA A 127 -13.40 0.79 1.37
C ALA A 127 -12.02 1.25 1.88
N ALA A 128 -11.07 0.33 2.07
CA ALA A 128 -9.70 0.65 2.45
C ALA A 128 -8.94 1.35 1.30
N LEU A 129 -9.12 0.90 0.06
CA LEU A 129 -8.52 1.52 -1.13
C LEU A 129 -9.07 2.95 -1.37
N ASP A 130 -10.37 3.16 -1.18
CA ASP A 130 -10.98 4.49 -1.24
C ASP A 130 -10.41 5.43 -0.16
N ASN A 131 -10.17 4.92 1.05
CA ASN A 131 -9.59 5.70 2.14
C ASN A 131 -8.11 6.03 1.89
N GLU A 132 -7.35 5.10 1.31
CA GLU A 132 -5.95 5.31 0.94
C GLU A 132 -5.81 6.39 -0.13
N SER A 133 -6.71 6.42 -1.10
CA SER A 133 -6.68 7.35 -2.23
C SER A 133 -6.94 8.81 -1.84
N ASP A 134 -7.57 9.08 -0.68
CA ASP A 134 -7.88 10.42 -0.16
C ASP A 134 -7.31 10.59 1.25
N LYS A 135 -6.16 11.28 1.34
CA LYS A 135 -5.43 11.50 2.60
C LYS A 135 -6.26 12.26 3.65
N ASN A 136 -7.14 13.19 3.22
CA ASN A 136 -8.03 13.90 4.14
C ASN A 136 -9.07 12.97 4.74
N ARG A 137 -9.67 12.12 3.91
CA ARG A 137 -10.62 11.11 4.38
C ARG A 137 -9.96 10.16 5.38
N ALA A 138 -8.76 9.64 5.06
CA ALA A 138 -7.99 8.78 5.96
C ALA A 138 -7.70 9.47 7.29
N LYS A 139 -7.23 10.72 7.29
CA LYS A 139 -6.94 11.47 8.52
C LYS A 139 -8.19 11.74 9.36
N LYS A 140 -9.32 12.06 8.74
CA LYS A 140 -10.60 12.23 9.46
C LYS A 140 -11.08 10.92 10.11
N ILE A 141 -10.86 9.78 9.45
CA ILE A 141 -11.15 8.46 10.05
C ILE A 141 -10.25 8.21 11.25
N MET A 142 -8.94 8.46 11.13
CA MET A 142 -8.00 8.35 12.26
C MET A 142 -8.41 9.22 13.44
N GLN A 143 -8.76 10.49 13.20
CA GLN A 143 -9.22 11.41 14.24
C GLN A 143 -10.48 10.90 14.96
N ARG A 144 -11.49 10.41 14.21
CA ARG A 144 -12.72 9.81 14.79
C ARG A 144 -12.41 8.58 15.63
N ALA A 145 -11.43 7.78 15.21
CA ALA A 145 -10.94 6.62 15.94
C ALA A 145 -9.97 6.98 17.09
N LYS A 146 -9.73 8.27 17.34
CA LYS A 146 -8.77 8.78 18.35
C LYS A 146 -7.34 8.28 18.13
N ILE A 147 -6.98 7.95 16.88
CA ILE A 147 -5.61 7.62 16.48
C ILE A 147 -4.86 8.92 16.22
N LYS A 148 -3.70 9.06 16.88
CA LYS A 148 -2.86 10.26 16.70
C LYS A 148 -2.36 10.34 15.26
N THR A 149 -2.47 11.52 14.68
CA THR A 149 -1.91 11.87 13.35
C THR A 149 -1.36 13.29 13.45
N ALA A 150 -0.46 13.69 12.55
CA ALA A 150 0.01 15.07 12.48
C ALA A 150 -1.17 16.04 12.32
N ASP A 151 -1.10 17.18 12.98
CA ASP A 151 -2.06 18.26 12.76
C ASP A 151 -2.03 18.66 11.29
N PHE A 152 -3.19 18.95 10.73
CA PHE A 152 -3.28 19.20 9.30
C PHE A 152 -4.43 20.13 8.91
N PHE A 153 -4.29 20.72 7.74
CA PHE A 153 -5.36 21.42 7.04
C PHE A 153 -5.22 21.23 5.52
N ILE A 154 -6.26 21.61 4.80
CA ILE A 154 -6.28 21.56 3.34
C ILE A 154 -6.31 22.99 2.83
N THR A 155 -5.60 23.25 1.72
CA THR A 155 -5.57 24.57 1.13
C THR A 155 -5.46 24.54 -0.39
N ALA A 156 -5.91 25.65 -0.98
CA ALA A 156 -5.72 26.03 -2.38
C ALA A 156 -4.74 27.22 -2.48
N PRO A 157 -4.15 27.48 -3.66
CA PRO A 157 -3.33 28.66 -3.86
C PRO A 157 -4.08 29.96 -3.52
N GLY A 158 -3.43 30.82 -2.74
CA GLY A 158 -3.96 32.15 -2.39
C GLY A 158 -5.02 32.20 -1.31
N GLU A 159 -5.38 31.07 -0.70
CA GLU A 159 -6.34 31.02 0.41
C GLU A 159 -5.81 31.74 1.67
N TYR A 160 -4.56 31.49 2.03
CA TYR A 160 -3.88 32.20 3.11
C TYR A 160 -3.09 33.40 2.56
N LYS A 161 -3.20 34.57 3.22
CA LYS A 161 -2.58 35.83 2.80
C LYS A 161 -1.32 36.19 3.58
N THR A 162 -1.23 35.72 4.82
CA THR A 162 -0.10 35.99 5.72
C THR A 162 0.26 34.73 6.48
N GLU A 163 1.48 34.67 6.99
CA GLU A 163 1.96 33.59 7.84
C GLU A 163 1.10 33.41 9.10
N LEU A 164 0.68 34.53 9.71
CA LEU A 164 -0.16 34.50 10.91
C LEU A 164 -1.54 33.89 10.72
N SER A 165 -2.01 33.79 9.48
CA SER A 165 -3.29 33.17 9.16
C SER A 165 -3.21 31.63 9.04
N ILE A 166 -2.00 31.06 9.00
CA ILE A 166 -1.79 29.62 8.90
C ILE A 166 -2.09 28.96 10.25
N PRO A 167 -2.94 27.92 10.30
CA PRO A 167 -3.40 27.34 11.58
C PRO A 167 -2.36 26.47 12.30
N ILE A 168 -1.26 26.09 11.63
CA ILE A 168 -0.20 25.22 12.16
C ILE A 168 1.15 25.91 12.00
N LYS A 169 2.04 25.76 12.98
CA LYS A 169 3.38 26.38 12.96
C LYS A 169 4.34 25.64 12.02
N PHE A 170 5.26 26.37 11.40
CA PHE A 170 6.38 25.81 10.66
C PHE A 170 7.35 25.02 11.58
N PRO A 171 8.07 24.01 11.04
CA PRO A 171 8.07 23.57 9.65
C PRO A 171 6.86 22.72 9.29
N LEU A 172 6.40 22.85 8.03
CA LEU A 172 5.24 22.14 7.51
C LEU A 172 5.66 21.14 6.41
N PHE A 173 4.90 20.06 6.26
CA PHE A 173 5.03 19.12 5.17
C PHE A 173 3.84 19.22 4.24
N ILE A 174 4.08 19.46 2.95
CA ILE A 174 3.04 19.74 1.95
C ILE A 174 3.06 18.68 0.86
N LYS A 175 1.88 18.11 0.59
CA LYS A 175 1.71 17.07 -0.43
C LYS A 175 0.33 17.16 -1.10
N PRO A 176 0.13 16.57 -2.29
CA PRO A 176 -1.20 16.48 -2.89
C PRO A 176 -2.17 15.71 -1.99
N ILE A 177 -3.43 16.17 -1.93
CA ILE A 177 -4.46 15.51 -1.11
C ILE A 177 -4.81 14.11 -1.63
N LYS A 178 -4.75 13.93 -2.95
CA LYS A 178 -5.05 12.67 -3.64
C LYS A 178 -3.79 12.05 -4.24
N GLY A 179 -3.90 10.76 -4.55
CA GLY A 179 -2.82 9.98 -5.16
C GLY A 179 -1.90 9.30 -4.15
N GLY A 180 -1.10 8.37 -4.64
CA GLY A 180 -0.15 7.53 -3.92
C GLY A 180 1.29 7.72 -4.41
N ASP A 181 2.17 6.76 -4.10
CA ASP A 181 3.55 6.61 -4.60
C ASP A 181 4.44 7.84 -4.45
N SER A 182 4.22 8.65 -3.41
CA SER A 182 4.95 9.91 -3.15
C SER A 182 4.86 10.93 -4.30
N ARG A 183 3.91 10.81 -5.23
CA ARG A 183 3.73 11.80 -6.32
C ARG A 183 3.48 13.19 -5.75
N GLY A 184 4.22 14.17 -6.26
CA GLY A 184 4.21 15.55 -5.79
C GLY A 184 4.92 15.77 -4.46
N ILE A 185 5.63 14.77 -3.95
CA ILE A 185 6.54 14.87 -2.81
C ILE A 185 7.97 14.93 -3.35
N ASP A 186 8.69 15.96 -2.98
CA ASP A 186 10.06 16.25 -3.37
C ASP A 186 10.83 16.98 -2.24
N ALA A 187 12.05 17.41 -2.50
CA ALA A 187 12.88 18.13 -1.53
C ALA A 187 12.24 19.43 -1.01
N ASN A 188 11.32 20.04 -1.77
CA ASN A 188 10.61 21.27 -1.40
C ASN A 188 9.29 20.99 -0.65
N SER A 189 8.99 19.74 -0.33
CA SER A 189 7.77 19.38 0.42
C SER A 189 7.84 19.77 1.89
N ILE A 190 9.05 20.02 2.45
CA ILE A 190 9.21 20.60 3.77
C ILE A 190 9.46 22.11 3.60
N VAL A 191 8.59 22.90 4.19
CA VAL A 191 8.64 24.36 4.09
C VAL A 191 8.83 24.99 5.47
N TYR A 192 9.58 26.10 5.53
CA TYR A 192 9.98 26.74 6.79
C TYR A 192 9.43 28.15 6.95
N ASP A 193 8.87 28.70 5.88
CA ASP A 193 8.35 30.06 5.82
C ASP A 193 7.14 30.17 4.89
N PHE A 194 6.51 31.32 4.92
CA PHE A 194 5.31 31.61 4.15
C PHE A 194 5.52 31.67 2.65
N LEU A 195 6.73 32.07 2.20
CA LEU A 195 7.03 32.14 0.77
C LEU A 195 7.11 30.73 0.17
N SER A 196 7.93 29.86 0.75
CA SER A 196 8.07 28.47 0.33
C SER A 196 6.76 27.69 0.45
N PHE A 197 5.93 27.99 1.46
CA PHE A 197 4.57 27.47 1.57
C PHE A 197 3.71 27.81 0.34
N LYS A 198 3.66 29.10 -0.05
CA LYS A 198 2.87 29.53 -1.22
C LYS A 198 3.37 28.87 -2.52
N GLU A 199 4.68 28.84 -2.70
CA GLU A 199 5.31 28.24 -3.88
C GLU A 199 4.96 26.76 -3.99
N LYS A 200 5.08 25.98 -2.92
CA LYS A 200 4.76 24.56 -2.93
C LYS A 200 3.27 24.29 -3.15
N VAL A 201 2.38 25.07 -2.54
CA VAL A 201 0.93 24.94 -2.77
C VAL A 201 0.57 25.23 -4.23
N LEU A 202 1.19 26.24 -4.83
CA LEU A 202 0.99 26.58 -6.24
C LEU A 202 1.54 25.48 -7.17
N ASP A 203 2.74 24.97 -6.88
CA ASP A 203 3.37 23.89 -7.63
C ASP A 203 2.48 22.63 -7.69
N ILE A 204 1.93 22.22 -6.54
CA ILE A 204 0.99 21.09 -6.46
C ILE A 204 -0.26 21.35 -7.31
N LYS A 205 -0.81 22.57 -7.28
CA LYS A 205 -1.98 22.90 -8.10
C LYS A 205 -1.68 22.83 -9.59
N LEU A 206 -0.54 23.36 -10.02
CA LEU A 206 -0.15 23.42 -11.44
C LEU A 206 0.22 22.05 -12.00
N LYS A 207 1.03 21.28 -11.26
CA LYS A 207 1.56 19.99 -11.74
C LYS A 207 0.58 18.82 -11.55
N HIS A 208 -0.23 18.85 -10.48
CA HIS A 208 -1.07 17.72 -10.10
C HIS A 208 -2.57 18.04 -10.13
N ASN A 209 -2.95 19.27 -10.48
CA ASN A 209 -4.33 19.77 -10.43
C ASN A 209 -5.06 19.36 -9.12
N SER A 210 -4.37 19.43 -8.00
CA SER A 210 -4.82 18.96 -6.70
C SER A 210 -4.86 20.11 -5.69
N LEU A 211 -5.70 19.95 -4.65
CA LEU A 211 -5.53 20.69 -3.40
C LEU A 211 -4.31 20.15 -2.66
N SER A 212 -3.76 20.98 -1.78
CA SER A 212 -2.64 20.61 -0.92
C SER A 212 -3.13 20.17 0.45
N LEU A 213 -2.64 19.02 0.93
CA LEU A 213 -2.67 18.65 2.33
C LEU A 213 -1.40 19.19 2.98
N VAL A 214 -1.57 20.01 4.01
CA VAL A 214 -0.51 20.62 4.80
C VAL A 214 -0.52 20.01 6.18
N GLU A 215 0.63 19.53 6.65
CA GLU A 215 0.77 18.84 7.93
C GLU A 215 1.94 19.41 8.74
N THR A 216 1.88 19.26 10.06
CA THR A 216 3.09 19.40 10.89
C THR A 216 4.17 18.43 10.37
N TYR A 217 5.37 18.94 10.11
CA TYR A 217 6.48 18.05 9.74
C TYR A 217 6.91 17.20 10.92
N LEU A 218 6.94 15.89 10.71
CA LEU A 218 7.40 14.91 11.69
C LEU A 218 8.83 14.49 11.35
N SER A 219 9.80 14.85 12.19
CA SER A 219 11.23 14.58 11.99
C SER A 219 11.68 13.20 12.47
N GLY A 220 10.77 12.35 12.90
CA GLY A 220 11.05 11.01 13.44
C GLY A 220 11.45 10.00 12.37
N LYS A 221 11.52 8.73 12.80
CA LYS A 221 11.75 7.60 11.91
C LYS A 221 10.49 7.29 11.10
N GLU A 222 10.67 6.82 9.88
CA GLU A 222 9.58 6.37 9.02
C GLU A 222 9.44 4.85 9.08
N TYR A 223 8.21 4.36 9.18
CA TYR A 223 7.90 2.94 9.21
C TYR A 223 6.82 2.60 8.20
N SER A 224 6.99 1.50 7.50
CA SER A 224 5.91 0.80 6.84
C SER A 224 5.41 -0.32 7.74
N VAL A 225 4.09 -0.50 7.84
CA VAL A 225 3.51 -1.52 8.74
C VAL A 225 2.60 -2.43 7.93
N GLY A 226 3.05 -3.68 7.72
CA GLY A 226 2.20 -4.72 7.18
C GLY A 226 1.20 -5.19 8.24
N ILE A 227 -0.08 -5.28 7.87
CA ILE A 227 -1.13 -5.83 8.74
C ILE A 227 -1.62 -7.13 8.11
N PHE A 228 -1.57 -8.22 8.88
CA PHE A 228 -2.01 -9.54 8.46
C PHE A 228 -3.07 -10.06 9.44
N GLU A 229 -4.13 -10.62 8.89
CA GLU A 229 -5.14 -11.35 9.66
C GLU A 229 -4.81 -12.84 9.66
N ASP A 230 -4.78 -13.46 10.84
CA ASP A 230 -4.65 -14.90 10.97
C ASP A 230 -6.01 -15.54 10.68
N SER A 231 -6.12 -16.26 9.57
CA SER A 231 -7.36 -16.89 9.11
C SER A 231 -7.92 -17.96 10.07
N THR A 232 -7.13 -18.41 11.04
CA THR A 232 -7.55 -19.44 11.99
C THR A 232 -8.29 -18.89 13.20
N ASN A 233 -8.00 -17.65 13.60
CA ASN A 233 -8.54 -17.04 14.82
C ASN A 233 -8.93 -15.58 14.68
N GLY A 234 -8.79 -14.98 13.47
CA GLY A 234 -9.10 -13.57 13.22
C GLY A 234 -8.16 -12.57 13.90
N SER A 235 -7.05 -13.03 14.50
CA SER A 235 -6.12 -12.11 15.16
C SER A 235 -5.32 -11.29 14.15
N LEU A 236 -5.17 -9.97 14.40
CA LEU A 236 -4.35 -9.09 13.58
C LEU A 236 -2.90 -9.11 14.05
N ARG A 237 -1.98 -9.21 13.11
CA ARG A 237 -0.53 -9.08 13.34
C ARG A 237 -0.01 -7.87 12.61
N ALA A 238 0.68 -6.99 13.32
CA ALA A 238 1.38 -5.85 12.75
C ALA A 238 2.87 -6.18 12.60
N MET A 239 3.40 -5.94 11.41
CA MET A 239 4.83 -6.15 11.08
C MET A 239 5.42 -4.81 10.66
N PRO A 240 5.98 -4.03 11.59
CA PRO A 240 6.64 -2.77 11.28
C PRO A 240 8.03 -3.03 10.68
N VAL A 241 8.34 -2.30 9.62
CA VAL A 241 9.69 -2.24 9.04
C VAL A 241 10.13 -0.78 8.97
N GLU A 242 11.35 -0.47 9.37
CA GLU A 242 11.91 0.88 9.29
C GLU A 242 12.33 1.18 7.85
N ILE A 243 11.90 2.34 7.33
CA ILE A 243 12.29 2.83 6.02
C ILE A 243 13.39 3.89 6.21
N ILE A 244 14.56 3.63 5.65
CA ILE A 244 15.69 4.55 5.74
C ILE A 244 16.01 5.05 4.34
N VAL A 245 15.98 6.37 4.17
CA VAL A 245 16.42 7.05 2.96
C VAL A 245 17.61 7.96 3.25
N LYS A 246 18.41 8.26 2.24
CA LYS A 246 19.48 9.24 2.36
C LYS A 246 18.92 10.61 2.72
N LYS A 247 19.68 11.38 3.48
CA LYS A 247 19.34 12.77 3.72
C LYS A 247 19.51 13.57 2.43
N ASN A 248 18.53 14.44 2.16
CA ASN A 248 18.63 15.43 1.08
C ASN A 248 19.63 16.54 1.43
N VAL A 249 19.81 17.48 0.53
CA VAL A 249 20.72 18.65 0.70
C VAL A 249 20.41 19.50 1.93
N ASN A 250 19.15 19.46 2.41
CA ASN A 250 18.69 20.19 3.61
C ASN A 250 18.80 19.36 4.89
N GLY A 251 19.40 18.16 4.82
CA GLY A 251 19.62 17.29 5.96
C GLY A 251 18.40 16.44 6.38
N HIS A 252 17.31 16.46 5.61
CA HIS A 252 16.09 15.71 5.87
C HIS A 252 16.05 14.39 5.12
N ARG A 253 15.36 13.43 5.73
CA ARG A 253 15.01 12.15 5.10
C ARG A 253 13.57 12.25 4.60
N ILE A 254 13.38 12.21 3.29
CA ILE A 254 12.07 12.25 2.64
C ILE A 254 12.01 11.07 1.69
N LEU A 255 11.04 10.20 1.87
CA LEU A 255 10.72 9.14 0.92
C LEU A 255 9.90 9.77 -0.22
N ASP A 256 10.60 10.41 -1.14
CA ASP A 256 10.01 11.10 -2.28
C ASP A 256 9.72 10.16 -3.45
N PHE A 257 9.22 10.73 -4.53
CA PHE A 257 8.83 9.97 -5.71
C PHE A 257 10.03 9.30 -6.39
N ASP A 258 11.16 10.02 -6.54
CA ASP A 258 12.32 9.50 -7.25
C ASP A 258 13.00 8.37 -6.48
N ILE A 259 13.11 8.51 -5.15
CA ILE A 259 13.64 7.46 -4.27
C ILE A 259 12.80 6.18 -4.38
N LYS A 260 11.47 6.29 -4.33
CA LYS A 260 10.59 5.13 -4.49
C LYS A 260 10.65 4.51 -5.89
N LYS A 261 10.71 5.35 -6.92
CA LYS A 261 10.79 4.89 -8.30
C LYS A 261 12.05 4.08 -8.58
N ASP A 262 13.16 4.50 -7.99
CA ASP A 262 14.49 3.93 -8.23
C ASP A 262 14.91 2.90 -7.16
N ASP A 263 14.00 2.54 -6.23
CA ASP A 263 14.22 1.53 -5.17
C ASP A 263 15.46 1.85 -4.30
N GLN A 264 15.65 3.13 -3.96
CA GLN A 264 16.85 3.63 -3.26
C GLN A 264 16.73 3.65 -1.74
N GLU A 265 15.58 3.28 -1.19
CA GLU A 265 15.37 3.15 0.25
C GLU A 265 15.97 1.85 0.79
N ILE A 266 16.35 1.89 2.07
CA ILE A 266 16.78 0.71 2.82
C ILE A 266 15.64 0.32 3.76
N VAL A 267 15.22 -0.95 3.70
CA VAL A 267 14.19 -1.52 4.56
C VAL A 267 14.85 -2.37 5.63
N ILE A 268 14.56 -2.07 6.91
CA ILE A 268 15.06 -2.84 8.06
C ILE A 268 13.86 -3.45 8.78
N ALA A 269 13.82 -4.80 8.80
CA ALA A 269 12.78 -5.59 9.47
C ALA A 269 13.16 -5.92 10.91
#